data_caa278c7c082acb03923d731b62aa029
#
_entry.id   caa278c7c082acb03923d731b62aa029
#
_cell.length_a   1.000
_cell.length_b   1.000
_cell.length_c   1.000
_cell.angle_alpha   90.00
_cell.angle_beta   90.00
_cell.angle_gamma   90.00
#
_symmetry.space_group_name_H-M   'P 1'
#
loop_
_entity.id
_entity.type
_entity.pdbx_description
1 polymer ?
#
loop_
_entity_poly.entity_id
_entity_poly.type
_entity_poly.pdbx_seq_one_letter_code
_entity_poly.pdbx_strand_id
1 'polypeptide(L)'
;MNLLVTGGAGFIGSHLVDELVKQGHKIKIIDNLSTGRKEYLNPGAEFFELDIRDFEKIRPVFDGVEMVFHLAAQPRIQPSIANPRESNGNNIDGTLNVLVAARDAGVKKVIYSASSSAYGLSPKLPLTE
;
A
#
# COMPACT_ATOMS: atom_id res chain seq x y z
N MET A 1 3.89 -16.18 -8.23
CA MET A 1 4.48 -14.85 -8.41
C MET A 1 4.97 -14.32 -7.07
N ASN A 2 5.98 -13.44 -7.09
CA ASN A 2 6.41 -12.71 -5.91
C ASN A 2 5.70 -11.34 -5.90
N LEU A 3 4.85 -11.11 -4.91
CA LEU A 3 4.00 -9.92 -4.83
C LEU A 3 4.32 -9.13 -3.56
N LEU A 4 4.20 -7.82 -3.63
CA LEU A 4 4.33 -6.92 -2.49
C LEU A 4 3.00 -6.21 -2.25
N VAL A 5 2.54 -6.19 -0.99
CA VAL A 5 1.37 -5.43 -0.56
C VAL A 5 1.81 -4.40 0.47
N THR A 6 1.72 -3.12 0.16
CA THR A 6 1.89 -2.07 1.16
C THR A 6 0.55 -1.79 1.84
N GLY A 7 0.55 -1.59 3.15
CA GLY A 7 -0.69 -1.49 3.92
C GLY A 7 -1.37 -2.85 4.16
N GLY A 8 -0.58 -3.94 4.12
CA GLY A 8 -1.09 -5.31 4.21
C GLY A 8 -1.61 -5.72 5.59
N ALA A 9 -1.33 -4.95 6.64
CA ALA A 9 -1.91 -5.14 7.98
C ALA A 9 -3.21 -4.34 8.20
N GLY A 10 -3.65 -3.56 7.19
CA GLY A 10 -4.93 -2.86 7.18
C GLY A 10 -6.09 -3.77 6.80
N PHE A 11 -7.33 -3.27 6.91
CA PHE A 11 -8.54 -4.05 6.63
C PHE A 11 -8.57 -4.60 5.19
N ILE A 12 -8.41 -3.74 4.19
CA ILE A 12 -8.44 -4.18 2.77
C ILE A 12 -7.20 -5.02 2.47
N GLY A 13 -6.01 -4.57 2.93
CA GLY A 13 -4.75 -5.22 2.64
C GLY A 13 -4.67 -6.65 3.16
N SER A 14 -5.15 -6.90 4.37
CA SER A 14 -5.13 -8.24 4.97
C SER A 14 -5.99 -9.25 4.19
N HIS A 15 -7.20 -8.86 3.79
CA HIS A 15 -8.06 -9.72 2.97
C HIS A 15 -7.47 -10.00 1.58
N LEU A 16 -6.82 -8.98 0.97
CA LEU A 16 -6.11 -9.19 -0.28
C LEU A 16 -4.93 -10.17 -0.10
N VAL A 17 -4.14 -10.00 0.95
CA VAL A 17 -3.02 -10.90 1.28
C VAL A 17 -3.51 -12.33 1.48
N ASP A 18 -4.58 -12.54 2.23
CA ASP A 18 -5.17 -13.86 2.48
C ASP A 18 -5.54 -14.56 1.16
N GLU A 19 -6.19 -13.85 0.26
CA GLU A 19 -6.58 -14.42 -1.03
C GLU A 19 -5.37 -14.72 -1.92
N LEU A 20 -4.37 -13.83 -1.96
CA LEU A 20 -3.15 -14.04 -2.75
C LEU A 20 -2.31 -15.21 -2.21
N VAL A 21 -2.20 -15.37 -0.89
CA VAL A 21 -1.52 -16.52 -0.27
C VAL A 21 -2.26 -17.82 -0.59
N LYS A 22 -3.59 -17.83 -0.50
CA LYS A 22 -4.43 -18.97 -0.86
C LYS A 22 -4.26 -19.39 -2.33
N GLN A 23 -4.01 -18.43 -3.22
CA GLN A 23 -3.71 -18.68 -4.64
C GLN A 23 -2.27 -19.16 -4.87
N GLY A 24 -1.46 -19.34 -3.83
CA GLY A 24 -0.10 -19.87 -3.91
C GLY A 24 0.97 -18.84 -4.29
N HIS A 25 0.68 -17.55 -4.13
CA HIS A 25 1.68 -16.50 -4.35
C HIS A 25 2.60 -16.33 -3.13
N LYS A 26 3.83 -15.89 -3.36
CA LYS A 26 4.76 -15.47 -2.30
C LYS A 26 4.53 -13.98 -2.04
N ILE A 27 4.13 -13.66 -0.83
CA ILE A 27 3.72 -12.31 -0.46
C ILE A 27 4.71 -11.69 0.51
N LYS A 28 5.15 -10.48 0.19
CA LYS A 28 5.80 -9.56 1.11
C LYS A 28 4.80 -8.47 1.52
N ILE A 29 4.83 -8.07 2.79
CA ILE A 29 3.99 -7.00 3.33
C ILE A 29 4.88 -5.90 3.89
N ILE A 30 4.61 -4.64 3.52
CA ILE A 30 5.14 -3.46 4.20
C ILE A 30 3.97 -2.75 4.90
N ASP A 31 4.09 -2.56 6.22
CA ASP A 31 3.12 -1.79 7.02
C ASP A 31 3.82 -1.22 8.26
N ASN A 32 3.52 0.01 8.64
CA ASN A 32 4.08 0.65 9.83
C ASN A 32 3.19 0.48 11.08
N LEU A 33 2.09 -0.24 10.95
CA LEU A 33 1.11 -0.52 11.99
C LEU A 33 0.47 0.73 12.63
N SER A 34 0.56 1.89 11.98
CA SER A 34 -0.07 3.12 12.48
C SER A 34 -1.59 3.01 12.60
N THR A 35 -2.20 2.24 11.71
CA THR A 35 -3.64 1.90 11.71
C THR A 35 -3.88 0.41 11.49
N GLY A 36 -2.90 -0.31 10.96
CA GLY A 36 -2.89 -1.75 10.79
C GLY A 36 -2.75 -2.49 12.12
N ARG A 37 -3.05 -3.79 12.11
CA ARG A 37 -2.98 -4.66 13.30
C ARG A 37 -2.19 -5.92 13.01
N LYS A 38 -1.33 -6.31 13.94
CA LYS A 38 -0.54 -7.55 13.83
C LYS A 38 -1.41 -8.80 13.71
N GLU A 39 -2.59 -8.77 14.34
CA GLU A 39 -3.54 -9.89 14.30
C GLU A 39 -4.12 -10.13 12.88
N TYR A 40 -4.00 -9.16 11.98
CA TYR A 40 -4.45 -9.29 10.59
C TYR A 40 -3.38 -9.84 9.64
N LEU A 41 -2.16 -10.05 10.14
CA LEU A 41 -1.07 -10.57 9.31
C LEU A 41 -1.25 -12.05 9.03
N ASN A 42 -1.22 -12.41 7.74
CA ASN A 42 -1.24 -13.80 7.33
C ASN A 42 0.13 -14.46 7.61
N PRO A 43 0.17 -15.61 8.32
CA PRO A 43 1.43 -16.30 8.63
C PRO A 43 2.16 -16.84 7.38
N GLY A 44 1.49 -16.95 6.26
CA GLY A 44 2.08 -17.35 4.97
C GLY A 44 2.75 -16.21 4.20
N ALA A 45 2.72 -14.96 4.73
CA ALA A 45 3.35 -13.80 4.13
C ALA A 45 4.56 -13.31 4.95
N GLU A 46 5.58 -12.81 4.27
CA GLU A 46 6.73 -12.19 4.90
C GLU A 46 6.41 -10.75 5.28
N PHE A 47 6.53 -10.40 6.55
CA PHE A 47 6.16 -9.09 7.07
C PHE A 47 7.37 -8.22 7.39
N PHE A 48 7.33 -6.99 6.90
CA PHE A 48 8.30 -5.92 7.18
C PHE A 48 7.57 -4.76 7.86
N GLU A 49 7.86 -4.54 9.15
CA GLU A 49 7.36 -3.40 9.91
C GLU A 49 8.17 -2.15 9.52
N LEU A 50 7.78 -1.50 8.42
CA LEU A 50 8.48 -0.37 7.83
C LEU A 50 7.48 0.72 7.41
N ASP A 51 7.97 1.97 7.42
CA ASP A 51 7.24 3.12 6.93
C ASP A 51 7.61 3.40 5.47
N ILE A 52 6.62 3.56 4.60
CA ILE A 52 6.83 3.86 3.17
C ILE A 52 7.52 5.21 2.93
N ARG A 53 7.56 6.08 3.93
CA ARG A 53 8.31 7.35 3.89
C ARG A 53 9.82 7.15 3.98
N ASP A 54 10.28 6.03 4.52
CA ASP A 54 11.70 5.70 4.66
C ASP A 54 12.17 4.90 3.43
N PHE A 55 12.55 5.64 2.38
CA PHE A 55 12.94 5.06 1.09
C PHE A 55 14.05 4.02 1.22
N GLU A 56 15.11 4.33 1.99
CA GLU A 56 16.28 3.45 2.11
C GLU A 56 15.93 2.10 2.79
N LYS A 57 14.95 2.10 3.70
CA LYS A 57 14.52 0.87 4.36
C LYS A 57 13.57 0.04 3.50
N ILE A 58 12.67 0.68 2.75
CA ILE A 58 11.72 -0.07 1.93
C ILE A 58 12.35 -0.62 0.65
N ARG A 59 13.32 0.11 0.05
CA ARG A 59 13.94 -0.23 -1.23
C ARG A 59 14.40 -1.69 -1.33
N PRO A 60 15.12 -2.28 -0.35
CA PRO A 60 15.57 -3.68 -0.45
C PRO A 60 14.43 -4.70 -0.47
N VAL A 61 13.25 -4.35 0.07
CA VAL A 61 12.10 -5.26 0.11
C VAL A 61 11.55 -5.54 -1.29
N PHE A 62 11.79 -4.63 -2.24
CA PHE A 62 11.33 -4.77 -3.62
C PHE A 62 12.13 -5.77 -4.46
N ASP A 63 13.27 -6.26 -3.94
CA ASP A 63 14.09 -7.25 -4.66
C ASP A 63 13.28 -8.50 -5.01
N GLY A 64 13.26 -8.83 -6.32
CA GLY A 64 12.55 -9.98 -6.87
C GLY A 64 11.03 -9.86 -6.88
N VAL A 65 10.47 -8.70 -6.56
CA VAL A 65 9.03 -8.43 -6.64
C VAL A 65 8.61 -8.24 -8.10
N GLU A 66 7.55 -8.92 -8.51
CA GLU A 66 7.01 -8.84 -9.87
C GLU A 66 5.86 -7.84 -9.99
N MET A 67 5.05 -7.70 -8.93
CA MET A 67 3.92 -6.78 -8.90
C MET A 67 3.72 -6.23 -7.49
N VAL A 68 3.29 -4.97 -7.41
CA VAL A 68 3.00 -4.26 -6.15
C VAL A 68 1.52 -3.89 -6.10
N PHE A 69 0.89 -4.16 -4.96
CA PHE A 69 -0.41 -3.60 -4.58
C PHE A 69 -0.17 -2.52 -3.54
N HIS A 70 -0.38 -1.27 -3.92
CA HIS A 70 -0.14 -0.13 -3.05
C HIS A 70 -1.44 0.35 -2.40
N LEU A 71 -1.64 -0.07 -1.12
CA LEU A 71 -2.79 0.28 -0.29
C LEU A 71 -2.43 1.10 0.95
N ALA A 72 -1.13 1.26 1.24
CA ALA A 72 -0.68 2.08 2.35
C ALA A 72 -1.08 3.54 2.11
N ALA A 73 -1.90 4.09 2.99
CA ALA A 73 -2.35 5.47 2.94
C ALA A 73 -2.89 5.92 4.30
N GLN A 74 -2.96 7.21 4.52
CA GLN A 74 -3.74 7.79 5.60
C GLN A 74 -5.13 8.17 5.06
N PRO A 75 -6.18 7.36 5.33
CA PRO A 75 -7.45 7.45 4.60
C PRO A 75 -8.46 8.45 5.17
N ARG A 76 -8.17 9.07 6.32
CA ARG A 76 -9.15 9.89 7.05
C ARG A 76 -8.95 11.38 6.81
N ILE A 77 -10.07 12.10 6.59
CA ILE A 77 -10.06 13.56 6.35
C ILE A 77 -9.63 14.32 7.61
N GLN A 78 -10.19 14.01 8.78
CA GLN A 78 -9.90 14.77 10.01
C GLN A 78 -8.40 14.78 10.38
N PRO A 79 -7.67 13.65 10.37
CA PRO A 79 -6.22 13.68 10.56
C PRO A 79 -5.48 14.52 9.51
N SER A 80 -5.94 14.52 8.25
CA SER A 80 -5.28 15.30 7.20
C SER A 80 -5.45 16.81 7.40
N ILE A 81 -6.55 17.25 8.01
CA ILE A 81 -6.75 18.65 8.38
C ILE A 81 -5.89 19.00 9.61
N ALA A 82 -5.87 18.12 10.61
CA ALA A 82 -5.13 18.35 11.86
C ALA A 82 -3.61 18.32 11.65
N ASN A 83 -3.10 17.42 10.80
CA ASN A 83 -1.70 17.30 10.48
C ASN A 83 -1.47 17.08 8.97
N PRO A 84 -1.56 18.16 8.16
CA PRO A 84 -1.44 18.05 6.69
C PRO A 84 -0.06 17.60 6.24
N ARG A 85 1.01 17.88 7.00
CA ARG A 85 2.37 17.43 6.66
C ARG A 85 2.51 15.92 6.77
N GLU A 86 1.94 15.32 7.80
CA GLU A 86 1.95 13.87 7.97
C GLU A 86 1.12 13.18 6.88
N SER A 87 -0.05 13.73 6.57
CA SER A 87 -0.89 13.23 5.49
C SER A 87 -0.19 13.31 4.14
N ASN A 88 0.49 14.43 3.84
CA ASN A 88 1.29 14.59 2.62
C ASN A 88 2.44 13.57 2.59
N GLY A 89 3.19 13.45 3.70
CA GLY A 89 4.29 12.49 3.81
C GLY A 89 3.84 11.06 3.53
N ASN A 90 2.71 10.64 4.10
CA ASN A 90 2.19 9.28 3.85
C ASN A 90 1.67 9.11 2.41
N ASN A 91 0.81 10.03 1.95
CA ASN A 91 0.03 9.79 0.73
C ASN A 91 0.74 10.25 -0.54
N ILE A 92 1.67 11.21 -0.46
CA ILE A 92 2.42 11.72 -1.62
C ILE A 92 3.85 11.22 -1.58
N ASP A 93 4.63 11.56 -0.56
CA ASP A 93 6.06 11.20 -0.51
C ASP A 93 6.22 9.67 -0.39
N GLY A 94 5.40 9.01 0.45
CA GLY A 94 5.40 7.56 0.59
C GLY A 94 5.01 6.85 -0.71
N THR A 95 4.00 7.33 -1.42
CA THR A 95 3.62 6.80 -2.74
C THR A 95 4.74 6.98 -3.76
N LEU A 96 5.38 8.15 -3.78
CA LEU A 96 6.53 8.40 -4.66
C LEU A 96 7.67 7.41 -4.37
N ASN A 97 8.00 7.18 -3.09
CA ASN A 97 9.02 6.22 -2.68
C ASN A 97 8.70 4.80 -3.18
N VAL A 98 7.46 4.35 -3.02
CA VAL A 98 7.00 3.04 -3.52
C VAL A 98 7.17 2.94 -5.03
N LEU A 99 6.77 3.97 -5.77
CA LEU A 99 6.89 3.98 -7.25
C LEU A 99 8.34 4.00 -7.72
N VAL A 100 9.21 4.77 -7.05
CA VAL A 100 10.65 4.80 -7.35
C VAL A 100 11.30 3.46 -7.03
N ALA A 101 11.03 2.87 -5.86
CA ALA A 101 11.55 1.56 -5.49
C ALA A 101 11.08 0.46 -6.46
N ALA A 102 9.81 0.49 -6.87
CA ALA A 102 9.26 -0.45 -7.84
C ALA A 102 9.94 -0.31 -9.22
N ARG A 103 10.15 0.92 -9.70
CA ARG A 103 10.87 1.18 -10.95
C ARG A 103 12.29 0.64 -10.89
N ASP A 104 13.03 0.97 -9.83
CA ASP A 104 14.45 0.62 -9.68
C ASP A 104 14.67 -0.89 -9.53
N ALA A 105 13.70 -1.60 -8.95
CA ALA A 105 13.68 -3.06 -8.85
C ALA A 105 13.13 -3.77 -10.10
N GLY A 106 12.69 -3.04 -11.13
CA GLY A 106 12.15 -3.63 -12.35
C GLY A 106 10.79 -4.30 -12.18
N VAL A 107 9.98 -3.84 -11.23
CA VAL A 107 8.62 -4.32 -11.00
C VAL A 107 7.78 -4.12 -12.28
N LYS A 108 7.08 -5.18 -12.71
CA LYS A 108 6.31 -5.16 -13.96
C LYS A 108 5.02 -4.35 -13.90
N LYS A 109 4.39 -4.29 -12.71
CA LYS A 109 3.10 -3.62 -12.53
C LYS A 109 2.92 -3.14 -11.10
N VAL A 110 2.43 -1.91 -10.95
CA VAL A 110 1.94 -1.37 -9.68
C VAL A 110 0.44 -1.15 -9.81
N ILE A 111 -0.32 -1.72 -8.88
CA ILE A 111 -1.77 -1.50 -8.73
C ILE A 111 -1.93 -0.54 -7.55
N TYR A 112 -2.42 0.65 -7.85
CA TYR A 112 -2.62 1.72 -6.86
C TYR A 112 -4.09 1.82 -6.47
N SER A 113 -4.37 1.70 -5.18
CA SER A 113 -5.71 1.89 -4.63
C SER A 113 -6.00 3.39 -4.48
N ALA A 114 -6.55 3.97 -5.54
CA ALA A 114 -6.88 5.39 -5.59
C ALA A 114 -8.15 5.73 -4.79
N SER A 115 -8.47 7.02 -4.71
CA SER A 115 -9.67 7.52 -4.03
C SER A 115 -10.76 7.84 -5.04
N SER A 116 -12.02 7.55 -4.68
CA SER A 116 -13.20 8.04 -5.40
C SER A 116 -13.27 9.58 -5.46
N SER A 117 -12.57 10.28 -4.58
CA SER A 117 -12.45 11.75 -4.62
C SER A 117 -11.79 12.27 -5.91
N ALA A 118 -11.07 11.41 -6.65
CA ALA A 118 -10.48 11.75 -7.94
C ALA A 118 -11.53 12.08 -9.01
N TYR A 119 -12.76 11.57 -8.87
CA TYR A 119 -13.87 11.90 -9.78
C TYR A 119 -14.46 13.29 -9.55
N GLY A 120 -14.13 13.96 -8.44
CA GLY A 120 -14.62 15.30 -8.12
C GLY A 120 -16.13 15.34 -7.84
N LEU A 121 -16.71 16.51 -8.05
CA LEU A 121 -18.17 16.72 -7.96
C LEU A 121 -18.81 16.38 -9.31
N SER A 122 -19.35 15.19 -9.44
CA SER A 122 -20.11 14.78 -10.62
C SER A 122 -21.61 15.04 -10.39
N PRO A 123 -22.31 15.66 -11.36
CA PRO A 123 -23.77 15.82 -11.29
C PRO A 123 -24.52 14.51 -11.54
N LYS A 124 -23.84 13.46 -12.04
CA LYS A 124 -24.43 12.14 -12.29
C LYS A 124 -24.04 11.16 -11.21
N LEU A 125 -25.02 10.52 -10.59
CA LEU A 125 -24.87 9.43 -9.64
C LEU A 125 -25.68 8.22 -10.12
N PRO A 126 -25.19 6.98 -9.94
CA PRO A 126 -23.87 6.61 -9.40
C PRO A 126 -22.73 7.00 -10.35
N LEU A 127 -21.53 7.19 -9.78
CA LEU A 127 -20.32 7.41 -10.57
C LEU A 127 -20.00 6.13 -11.37
N THR A 128 -19.61 6.33 -12.63
CA THR A 128 -19.15 5.25 -13.52
C THR A 128 -17.76 5.55 -14.03
N GLU A 129 -16.99 4.50 -14.32
CA GLU A 129 -15.67 4.60 -14.97
C GLU A 129 -15.78 5.17 -16.38
#